data_503000753770b5770a02746910566e46
#
_entry.id   503000753770b5770a02746910566e46
#
_cell.length_a   1.000
_cell.length_b   1.000
_cell.length_c   1.000
_cell.angle_alpha   90.00
_cell.angle_beta   90.00
_cell.angle_gamma   90.00
#
_symmetry.space_group_name_H-M   'P 1'
#
loop_
_entity.id
_entity.type
_entity.pdbx_description
1 polymer ?
#
loop_
_entity_poly.entity_id
_entity_poly.type
_entity_poly.pdbx_seq_one_letter_code
_entity_poly.pdbx_strand_id
1 'polypeptide(L)'
;MERDMTVGTPWKIILNFTIPIVIGNIFQQFYSMVDTVIVGKFVGTKALAAVGSTGTIGFLILGFLMGLTAGFTVLTSQRFGAGDMPGMRKTVGSAAVLSVIVSVVMTVISMAFMKPLLILMNTPEDIFQDAYKYIMIICAGIFTQVMYNLLAGILRALGNSKTPLYFLLFSAALNIVLDLVLIIVFHLGAAGAAYATVIAQGVSALLCLIYIIKKVPILKLDRWDFKLDGHLVRQQLAIGFPMALQYSITAIGAMMVQAALNVLGSVHVAAFTAANKIEQVVTQVYVALGTTMATYCAQNMGAGKVKRISRGFRATTIMGSMYSVVFGVLVFYFGNMLTGLFVSENLDQIVGLVDVYMKCVALFFVPLNVVNVYRNGIQGMGYGFLPMTAGIAELAGRGMTAVVASHYKSYLGICLASPVAWIFASALLLVMYFGIMNKYKKAGNFRE
;
A
#
# COMPACT_ATOMS: atom_id res chain seq x y z
N MET A 1 13.42 17.75 9.02
CA MET A 1 13.81 17.57 10.42
C MET A 1 13.46 16.14 10.80
N GLU A 2 14.45 15.41 11.18
CA GLU A 2 14.34 14.04 11.70
C GLU A 2 13.59 14.09 13.04
N ARG A 3 12.68 13.17 13.28
CA ARG A 3 11.95 13.08 14.54
C ARG A 3 12.20 11.74 15.21
N ASP A 4 12.79 11.81 16.37
CA ASP A 4 12.89 10.67 17.26
C ASP A 4 11.50 10.32 17.83
N MET A 5 10.96 9.18 17.43
CA MET A 5 9.66 8.68 17.91
C MET A 5 9.77 7.96 19.26
N THR A 6 10.99 7.85 19.81
CA THR A 6 11.25 7.20 21.09
C THR A 6 11.05 8.13 22.29
N VAL A 7 10.80 9.42 22.06
CA VAL A 7 10.61 10.47 23.11
C VAL A 7 9.31 11.20 22.91
N GLY A 8 8.67 11.62 23.99
CA GLY A 8 7.40 12.39 23.98
C GLY A 8 6.15 11.50 24.07
N THR A 9 4.96 12.11 23.96
CA THR A 9 3.68 11.42 24.14
C THR A 9 3.32 10.58 22.89
N PRO A 10 3.11 9.24 23.00
CA PRO A 10 2.91 8.36 21.85
C PRO A 10 1.81 8.81 20.89
N TRP A 11 0.59 9.09 21.38
CA TRP A 11 -0.53 9.44 20.50
C TRP A 11 -0.30 10.75 19.71
N LYS A 12 0.38 11.75 20.30
CA LYS A 12 0.70 13.00 19.60
C LYS A 12 1.72 12.78 18.47
N ILE A 13 2.72 11.95 18.74
CA ILE A 13 3.77 11.62 17.77
C ILE A 13 3.15 10.85 16.61
N ILE A 14 2.35 9.83 16.92
CA ILE A 14 1.68 8.98 15.94
C ILE A 14 0.73 9.83 15.08
N LEU A 15 -0.11 10.66 15.68
CA LEU A 15 -1.04 11.52 14.95
C LEU A 15 -0.32 12.48 14.01
N ASN A 16 0.68 13.20 14.54
CA ASN A 16 1.45 14.17 13.74
C ASN A 16 2.23 13.54 12.59
N PHE A 17 2.63 12.29 12.72
CA PHE A 17 3.30 11.54 11.66
C PHE A 17 2.31 10.97 10.64
N THR A 18 1.13 10.54 11.10
CA THR A 18 0.08 9.95 10.27
C THR A 18 -0.58 10.96 9.34
N ILE A 19 -0.86 12.17 9.82
CA ILE A 19 -1.59 13.20 9.04
C ILE A 19 -0.94 13.45 7.66
N PRO A 20 0.37 13.70 7.53
CA PRO A 20 0.99 13.88 6.22
C PRO A 20 0.86 12.65 5.31
N ILE A 21 0.90 11.43 5.88
CA ILE A 21 0.74 10.20 5.10
C ILE A 21 -0.70 10.07 4.59
N VAL A 22 -1.69 10.36 5.43
CA VAL A 22 -3.12 10.37 5.03
C VAL A 22 -3.34 11.35 3.88
N ILE A 23 -2.84 12.57 4.02
CA ILE A 23 -2.95 13.59 2.96
C ILE A 23 -2.31 13.09 1.67
N GLY A 24 -1.09 12.53 1.75
CA GLY A 24 -0.40 11.98 0.60
C GLY A 24 -1.16 10.84 -0.08
N ASN A 25 -1.68 9.90 0.70
CA ASN A 25 -2.45 8.76 0.18
C ASN A 25 -3.76 9.22 -0.48
N ILE A 26 -4.47 10.18 0.11
CA ILE A 26 -5.71 10.73 -0.46
C ILE A 26 -5.39 11.45 -1.78
N PHE A 27 -4.37 12.30 -1.82
CA PHE A 27 -3.96 12.96 -3.06
C PHE A 27 -3.52 11.94 -4.13
N GLN A 28 -2.88 10.84 -3.73
CA GLN A 28 -2.53 9.76 -4.66
C GLN A 28 -3.76 9.10 -5.27
N GLN A 29 -4.83 8.90 -4.51
CA GLN A 29 -6.10 8.40 -5.04
C GLN A 29 -6.73 9.40 -6.01
N PHE A 30 -6.74 10.69 -5.67
CA PHE A 30 -7.30 11.71 -6.54
C PHE A 30 -6.56 11.82 -7.87
N TYR A 31 -5.23 11.86 -7.87
CA TYR A 31 -4.50 11.97 -9.13
C TYR A 31 -4.68 10.72 -10.02
N SER A 32 -4.73 9.54 -9.42
CA SER A 32 -5.04 8.30 -10.16
C SER A 32 -6.43 8.33 -10.80
N MET A 33 -7.42 8.96 -10.14
CA MET A 33 -8.74 9.19 -10.74
C MET A 33 -8.66 10.22 -11.90
N VAL A 34 -7.91 11.30 -11.73
CA VAL A 34 -7.71 12.32 -12.78
C VAL A 34 -7.03 11.71 -14.01
N ASP A 35 -5.97 10.91 -13.82
CA ASP A 35 -5.30 10.16 -14.89
C ASP A 35 -6.30 9.29 -15.67
N THR A 36 -7.13 8.53 -14.95
CA THR A 36 -8.19 7.70 -15.56
C THR A 36 -9.18 8.54 -16.38
N VAL A 37 -9.58 9.72 -15.87
CA VAL A 37 -10.50 10.64 -16.57
C VAL A 37 -9.82 11.23 -17.82
N ILE A 38 -8.56 11.63 -17.74
CA ILE A 38 -7.81 12.17 -18.87
C ILE A 38 -7.71 11.12 -19.99
N VAL A 39 -7.30 9.89 -19.65
CA VAL A 39 -7.21 8.80 -20.63
C VAL A 39 -8.59 8.52 -21.26
N GLY A 40 -9.63 8.39 -20.44
CA GLY A 40 -10.99 8.09 -20.92
C GLY A 40 -11.55 9.19 -21.83
N LYS A 41 -11.32 10.47 -21.50
CA LYS A 41 -11.89 11.62 -22.22
C LYS A 41 -11.11 11.96 -23.49
N PHE A 42 -9.79 11.90 -23.47
CA PHE A 42 -8.94 12.37 -24.57
C PHE A 42 -8.41 11.25 -25.47
N VAL A 43 -8.31 10.01 -24.99
CA VAL A 43 -7.86 8.88 -25.80
C VAL A 43 -9.05 7.98 -26.17
N GLY A 44 -10.00 7.80 -25.27
CA GLY A 44 -11.23 7.04 -25.51
C GLY A 44 -11.39 5.79 -24.66
N THR A 45 -12.55 5.16 -24.80
CA THR A 45 -12.98 4.02 -23.96
C THR A 45 -12.10 2.78 -24.13
N LYS A 46 -11.56 2.52 -25.32
CA LYS A 46 -10.63 1.40 -25.57
C LYS A 46 -9.31 1.55 -24.81
N ALA A 47 -8.72 2.76 -24.81
CA ALA A 47 -7.51 3.03 -24.06
C ALA A 47 -7.76 2.96 -22.54
N LEU A 48 -8.90 3.45 -22.07
CA LEU A 48 -9.30 3.31 -20.68
C LEU A 48 -9.45 1.83 -20.27
N ALA A 49 -10.07 1.01 -21.12
CA ALA A 49 -10.18 -0.43 -20.91
C ALA A 49 -8.80 -1.12 -20.89
N ALA A 50 -7.89 -0.70 -21.78
CA ALA A 50 -6.53 -1.21 -21.84
C ALA A 50 -5.75 -0.91 -20.54
N VAL A 51 -5.78 0.33 -20.05
CA VAL A 51 -5.16 0.73 -18.78
C VAL A 51 -5.80 -0.03 -17.61
N GLY A 52 -7.13 -0.11 -17.57
CA GLY A 52 -7.88 -0.82 -16.52
C GLY A 52 -7.55 -2.32 -16.46
N SER A 53 -7.43 -2.99 -17.61
CA SER A 53 -7.11 -4.42 -17.68
C SER A 53 -5.71 -4.76 -17.11
N THR A 54 -4.76 -3.81 -17.16
CA THR A 54 -3.41 -3.97 -16.62
C THR A 54 -3.30 -3.67 -15.13
N GLY A 55 -4.32 -3.07 -14.52
CA GLY A 55 -4.28 -2.58 -13.14
C GLY A 55 -3.97 -3.68 -12.12
N THR A 56 -4.56 -4.86 -12.27
CA THR A 56 -4.30 -6.01 -11.37
C THR A 56 -2.87 -6.52 -11.49
N ILE A 57 -2.35 -6.61 -12.72
CA ILE A 57 -0.95 -7.02 -12.97
C ILE A 57 -0.01 -5.97 -12.37
N GLY A 58 -0.29 -4.69 -12.61
CA GLY A 58 0.47 -3.58 -12.05
C GLY A 58 0.50 -3.64 -10.52
N PHE A 59 -0.66 -3.86 -9.87
CA PHE A 59 -0.74 -3.99 -8.42
C PHE A 59 0.05 -5.20 -7.88
N LEU A 60 0.01 -6.33 -8.58
CA LEU A 60 0.78 -7.53 -8.20
C LEU A 60 2.29 -7.25 -8.21
N ILE A 61 2.80 -6.64 -9.27
CA ILE A 61 4.24 -6.36 -9.45
C ILE A 61 4.68 -5.22 -8.54
N LEU A 62 4.02 -4.08 -8.63
CA LEU A 62 4.41 -2.87 -7.88
C LEU A 62 4.13 -3.02 -6.38
N GLY A 63 3.05 -3.69 -6.00
CA GLY A 63 2.74 -4.00 -4.60
C GLY A 63 3.80 -4.91 -3.96
N PHE A 64 4.27 -5.93 -4.68
CA PHE A 64 5.38 -6.77 -4.23
C PHE A 64 6.63 -5.92 -3.96
N LEU A 65 6.99 -5.03 -4.88
CA LEU A 65 8.15 -4.14 -4.74
C LEU A 65 7.98 -3.12 -3.60
N MET A 66 6.77 -2.60 -3.41
CA MET A 66 6.46 -1.70 -2.28
C MET A 66 6.63 -2.42 -0.94
N GLY A 67 6.13 -3.64 -0.81
CA GLY A 67 6.30 -4.45 0.40
C GLY A 67 7.77 -4.74 0.69
N LEU A 68 8.54 -5.09 -0.33
CA LEU A 68 9.96 -5.39 -0.20
C LEU A 68 10.78 -4.17 0.28
N THR A 69 10.60 -3.02 -0.37
CA THR A 69 11.27 -1.78 0.01
C THR A 69 10.84 -1.27 1.39
N ALA A 70 9.56 -1.40 1.74
CA ALA A 70 9.08 -1.08 3.08
C ALA A 70 9.77 -1.93 4.15
N GLY A 71 9.94 -3.24 3.90
CA GLY A 71 10.66 -4.14 4.80
C GLY A 71 12.14 -3.77 4.98
N PHE A 72 12.81 -3.33 3.92
CA PHE A 72 14.20 -2.86 4.04
C PHE A 72 14.32 -1.64 4.96
N THR A 73 13.33 -0.74 4.96
CA THR A 73 13.34 0.47 5.79
C THR A 73 12.99 0.22 7.25
N VAL A 74 12.38 -0.92 7.59
CA VAL A 74 12.15 -1.32 8.99
C VAL A 74 13.48 -1.43 9.75
N LEU A 75 14.47 -2.12 9.17
CA LEU A 75 15.78 -2.27 9.82
C LEU A 75 16.51 -0.92 9.95
N THR A 76 16.36 -0.03 8.96
CA THR A 76 16.85 1.36 9.05
C THR A 76 16.24 2.09 10.24
N SER A 77 14.91 1.99 10.42
CA SER A 77 14.21 2.57 11.57
C SER A 77 14.70 2.02 12.90
N GLN A 78 14.93 0.70 12.98
CA GLN A 78 15.44 0.06 14.21
C GLN A 78 16.84 0.56 14.56
N ARG A 79 17.76 0.64 13.58
CA ARG A 79 19.11 1.16 13.80
C ARG A 79 19.10 2.64 14.20
N PHE A 80 18.24 3.43 13.58
CA PHE A 80 18.06 4.84 13.96
C PHE A 80 17.56 4.96 15.40
N GLY A 81 16.54 4.20 15.79
CA GLY A 81 16.02 4.19 17.17
C GLY A 81 17.03 3.69 18.21
N ALA A 82 17.93 2.78 17.81
CA ALA A 82 19.03 2.32 18.66
C ALA A 82 20.17 3.33 18.82
N GLY A 83 20.18 4.42 18.05
CA GLY A 83 21.30 5.35 17.99
C GLY A 83 22.53 4.81 17.24
N ASP A 84 22.41 3.64 16.58
CA ASP A 84 23.48 3.01 15.80
C ASP A 84 23.58 3.66 14.40
N MET A 85 24.20 4.84 14.33
CA MET A 85 24.34 5.59 13.09
C MET A 85 25.23 4.89 12.04
N PRO A 86 26.35 4.25 12.39
CA PRO A 86 27.13 3.47 11.44
C PRO A 86 26.36 2.27 10.88
N GLY A 87 25.68 1.51 11.74
CA GLY A 87 24.84 0.39 11.32
C GLY A 87 23.65 0.84 10.45
N MET A 88 23.05 1.99 10.76
CA MET A 88 21.98 2.60 9.94
C MET A 88 22.47 2.95 8.53
N ARG A 89 23.65 3.58 8.39
CA ARG A 89 24.23 3.90 7.07
C ARG A 89 24.48 2.65 6.24
N LYS A 90 25.09 1.61 6.83
CA LYS A 90 25.25 0.31 6.16
C LYS A 90 23.92 -0.31 5.74
N THR A 91 22.90 -0.19 6.59
CA THR A 91 21.55 -0.70 6.26
C THR A 91 20.93 0.05 5.08
N VAL A 92 21.08 1.37 5.03
CA VAL A 92 20.60 2.21 3.91
C VAL A 92 21.38 1.91 2.63
N GLY A 93 22.72 1.80 2.70
CA GLY A 93 23.55 1.46 1.54
C GLY A 93 23.21 0.07 0.98
N SER A 94 23.07 -0.93 1.85
CA SER A 94 22.63 -2.28 1.48
C SER A 94 21.23 -2.28 0.86
N ALA A 95 20.26 -1.55 1.45
CA ALA A 95 18.90 -1.41 0.92
C ALA A 95 18.91 -0.77 -0.48
N ALA A 96 19.75 0.24 -0.72
CA ALA A 96 19.89 0.87 -2.03
C ALA A 96 20.39 -0.13 -3.08
N VAL A 97 21.46 -0.89 -2.79
CA VAL A 97 22.00 -1.89 -3.71
C VAL A 97 20.99 -3.01 -3.97
N LEU A 98 20.35 -3.54 -2.92
CA LEU A 98 19.30 -4.57 -3.08
C LEU A 98 18.12 -4.06 -3.92
N SER A 99 17.71 -2.82 -3.71
CA SER A 99 16.61 -2.22 -4.48
C SER A 99 16.96 -2.06 -5.96
N VAL A 100 18.22 -1.72 -6.28
CA VAL A 100 18.71 -1.70 -7.68
C VAL A 100 18.68 -3.11 -8.27
N ILE A 101 19.24 -4.10 -7.57
CA ILE A 101 19.25 -5.50 -8.06
C ILE A 101 17.84 -6.00 -8.29
N VAL A 102 16.95 -5.82 -7.31
CA VAL A 102 15.56 -6.27 -7.40
C VAL A 102 14.81 -5.54 -8.52
N SER A 103 15.01 -4.23 -8.70
CA SER A 103 14.36 -3.50 -9.79
C SER A 103 14.80 -3.99 -11.16
N VAL A 104 16.10 -4.28 -11.36
CA VAL A 104 16.61 -4.86 -12.61
C VAL A 104 16.01 -6.24 -12.84
N VAL A 105 16.07 -7.13 -11.85
CA VAL A 105 15.54 -8.50 -11.94
C VAL A 105 14.05 -8.49 -12.25
N MET A 106 13.27 -7.67 -11.51
CA MET A 106 11.83 -7.57 -11.70
C MET A 106 11.46 -6.94 -13.04
N THR A 107 12.22 -5.95 -13.51
CA THR A 107 12.04 -5.37 -14.86
C THR A 107 12.21 -6.47 -15.92
N VAL A 108 13.32 -7.21 -15.87
CA VAL A 108 13.60 -8.28 -16.86
C VAL A 108 12.51 -9.36 -16.82
N ILE A 109 12.17 -9.86 -15.63
CA ILE A 109 11.13 -10.89 -15.46
C ILE A 109 9.77 -10.36 -15.96
N SER A 110 9.35 -9.20 -15.51
CA SER A 110 8.05 -8.62 -15.86
C SER A 110 7.93 -8.40 -17.37
N MET A 111 8.97 -7.83 -18.00
CA MET A 111 8.95 -7.60 -19.45
C MET A 111 8.96 -8.90 -20.25
N ALA A 112 9.73 -9.91 -19.82
CA ALA A 112 9.82 -11.21 -20.50
C ALA A 112 8.49 -11.99 -20.45
N PHE A 113 7.78 -11.93 -19.32
CA PHE A 113 6.54 -12.69 -19.10
C PHE A 113 5.25 -11.90 -19.33
N MET A 114 5.32 -10.62 -19.69
CA MET A 114 4.14 -9.76 -19.81
C MET A 114 3.16 -10.23 -20.87
N LYS A 115 3.65 -10.60 -22.06
CA LYS A 115 2.79 -11.06 -23.15
C LYS A 115 2.05 -12.37 -22.81
N PRO A 116 2.71 -13.43 -22.30
CA PRO A 116 2.04 -14.62 -21.79
C PRO A 116 1.01 -14.31 -20.69
N LEU A 117 1.32 -13.37 -19.81
CA LEU A 117 0.45 -13.01 -18.69
C LEU A 117 -0.84 -12.33 -19.16
N LEU A 118 -0.75 -11.40 -20.11
CA LEU A 118 -1.93 -10.77 -20.72
C LEU A 118 -2.82 -11.75 -21.46
N ILE A 119 -2.21 -12.74 -22.16
CA ILE A 119 -2.94 -13.83 -22.82
C ILE A 119 -3.65 -14.70 -21.78
N LEU A 120 -2.96 -15.08 -20.69
CA LEU A 120 -3.54 -15.87 -19.60
C LEU A 120 -4.73 -15.17 -18.94
N MET A 121 -4.70 -13.83 -18.87
CA MET A 121 -5.80 -13.02 -18.35
C MET A 121 -6.94 -12.80 -19.35
N ASN A 122 -6.88 -13.42 -20.54
CA ASN A 122 -7.86 -13.25 -21.60
C ASN A 122 -8.12 -11.76 -21.96
N THR A 123 -7.03 -10.99 -22.07
CA THR A 123 -7.15 -9.59 -22.50
C THR A 123 -7.71 -9.54 -23.93
N PRO A 124 -8.81 -8.78 -24.18
CA PRO A 124 -9.43 -8.70 -25.50
C PRO A 124 -8.46 -8.22 -26.59
N GLU A 125 -8.57 -8.80 -27.79
CA GLU A 125 -7.64 -8.53 -28.90
C GLU A 125 -7.65 -7.06 -29.34
N ASP A 126 -8.80 -6.39 -29.25
CA ASP A 126 -8.99 -5.00 -29.68
C ASP A 126 -8.30 -3.96 -28.75
N ILE A 127 -7.96 -4.34 -27.52
CA ILE A 127 -7.22 -3.50 -26.56
C ILE A 127 -5.84 -4.06 -26.22
N PHE A 128 -5.49 -5.25 -26.71
CA PHE A 128 -4.28 -5.98 -26.31
C PHE A 128 -3.02 -5.16 -26.58
N GLN A 129 -2.91 -4.52 -27.74
CA GLN A 129 -1.73 -3.75 -28.11
C GLN A 129 -1.51 -2.53 -27.20
N ASP A 130 -2.58 -1.81 -26.88
CA ASP A 130 -2.51 -0.65 -25.99
C ASP A 130 -2.22 -1.07 -24.55
N ALA A 131 -2.83 -2.14 -24.07
CA ALA A 131 -2.55 -2.73 -22.76
C ALA A 131 -1.09 -3.19 -22.65
N TYR A 132 -0.59 -3.87 -23.68
CA TYR A 132 0.79 -4.35 -23.73
C TYR A 132 1.79 -3.17 -23.74
N LYS A 133 1.58 -2.17 -24.58
CA LYS A 133 2.43 -0.97 -24.62
C LYS A 133 2.45 -0.24 -23.29
N TYR A 134 1.27 0.00 -22.70
CA TYR A 134 1.12 0.68 -21.42
C TYR A 134 1.90 -0.04 -20.31
N ILE A 135 1.62 -1.31 -20.10
CA ILE A 135 2.24 -2.07 -18.99
C ILE A 135 3.74 -2.29 -19.21
N MET A 136 4.20 -2.42 -20.45
CA MET A 136 5.63 -2.54 -20.75
C MET A 136 6.41 -1.28 -20.37
N ILE A 137 5.83 -0.08 -20.58
CA ILE A 137 6.43 1.19 -20.17
C ILE A 137 6.48 1.27 -18.64
N ILE A 138 5.40 0.88 -17.95
CA ILE A 138 5.37 0.80 -16.48
C ILE A 138 6.43 -0.16 -15.96
N CYS A 139 6.58 -1.35 -16.58
CA CYS A 139 7.60 -2.31 -16.21
C CYS A 139 9.03 -1.79 -16.46
N ALA A 140 9.27 -1.11 -17.58
CA ALA A 140 10.54 -0.45 -17.84
C ALA A 140 10.86 0.65 -16.79
N GLY A 141 9.82 1.28 -16.24
CA GLY A 141 9.90 2.30 -15.19
C GLY A 141 9.94 1.76 -13.76
N ILE A 142 10.01 0.44 -13.53
CA ILE A 142 10.05 -0.15 -12.17
C ILE A 142 11.13 0.47 -11.29
N PHE A 143 12.30 0.76 -11.87
CA PHE A 143 13.41 1.38 -11.15
C PHE A 143 13.02 2.71 -10.49
N THR A 144 12.30 3.59 -11.20
CA THR A 144 11.90 4.90 -10.67
C THR A 144 10.93 4.75 -9.50
N GLN A 145 9.98 3.82 -9.61
CA GLN A 145 9.01 3.50 -8.57
C GLN A 145 9.69 2.93 -7.32
N VAL A 146 10.60 1.96 -7.50
CA VAL A 146 11.36 1.34 -6.41
C VAL A 146 12.22 2.37 -5.69
N MET A 147 12.93 3.22 -6.43
CA MET A 147 13.78 4.26 -5.84
C MET A 147 12.96 5.29 -5.07
N TYR A 148 11.83 5.75 -5.59
CA TYR A 148 10.95 6.65 -4.85
C TYR A 148 10.47 6.00 -3.56
N ASN A 149 9.95 4.76 -3.61
CA ASN A 149 9.44 4.06 -2.42
C ASN A 149 10.52 3.85 -1.36
N LEU A 150 11.74 3.47 -1.78
CA LEU A 150 12.87 3.30 -0.89
C LEU A 150 13.27 4.63 -0.23
N LEU A 151 13.51 5.68 -1.01
CA LEU A 151 13.98 6.97 -0.50
C LEU A 151 12.93 7.65 0.39
N ALA A 152 11.66 7.61 -0.01
CA ALA A 152 10.55 8.07 0.82
C ALA A 152 10.42 7.22 2.10
N GLY A 153 10.63 5.90 2.01
CA GLY A 153 10.67 4.98 3.14
C GLY A 153 11.81 5.29 4.11
N ILE A 154 13.01 5.60 3.60
CA ILE A 154 14.16 6.01 4.42
C ILE A 154 13.86 7.32 5.17
N LEU A 155 13.28 8.32 4.51
CA LEU A 155 12.88 9.56 5.18
C LEU A 155 11.85 9.31 6.28
N ARG A 156 10.86 8.45 6.03
CA ARG A 156 9.89 8.03 7.06
C ARG A 156 10.57 7.26 8.18
N ALA A 157 11.52 6.39 7.88
CA ALA A 157 12.29 5.64 8.87
C ALA A 157 13.02 6.55 9.89
N LEU A 158 13.43 7.73 9.45
CA LEU A 158 14.01 8.80 10.28
C LEU A 158 12.95 9.72 10.93
N GLY A 159 11.68 9.39 10.86
CA GLY A 159 10.59 10.17 11.45
C GLY A 159 10.14 11.38 10.62
N ASN A 160 10.53 11.48 9.35
CA ASN A 160 10.13 12.56 8.45
C ASN A 160 9.07 12.08 7.45
N SER A 161 7.79 12.32 7.75
CA SER A 161 6.67 12.02 6.85
C SER A 161 6.26 13.21 5.96
N LYS A 162 6.70 14.43 6.29
CA LYS A 162 6.30 15.65 5.56
C LYS A 162 7.02 15.81 4.23
N THR A 163 8.33 15.57 4.21
CA THR A 163 9.14 15.75 3.00
C THR A 163 8.70 14.83 1.86
N PRO A 164 8.48 13.51 2.08
CA PRO A 164 7.90 12.66 1.05
C PRO A 164 6.53 13.14 0.54
N LEU A 165 5.68 13.70 1.42
CA LEU A 165 4.41 14.28 1.02
C LEU A 165 4.59 15.43 0.02
N TYR A 166 5.49 16.38 0.31
CA TYR A 166 5.70 17.51 -0.60
C TYR A 166 6.17 17.08 -1.99
N PHE A 167 7.06 16.09 -2.04
CA PHE A 167 7.54 15.55 -3.32
C PHE A 167 6.46 14.75 -4.04
N LEU A 168 5.60 14.04 -3.30
CA LEU A 168 4.44 13.35 -3.87
C LEU A 168 3.44 14.34 -4.47
N LEU A 169 3.12 15.44 -3.78
CA LEU A 169 2.22 16.48 -4.29
C LEU A 169 2.77 17.14 -5.56
N PHE A 170 4.08 17.46 -5.56
CA PHE A 170 4.74 17.99 -6.74
C PHE A 170 4.69 16.99 -7.91
N SER A 171 4.99 15.73 -7.63
CA SER A 171 4.94 14.66 -8.63
C SER A 171 3.53 14.44 -9.20
N ALA A 172 2.51 14.50 -8.35
CA ALA A 172 1.12 14.37 -8.78
C ALA A 172 0.71 15.52 -9.72
N ALA A 173 1.09 16.76 -9.40
CA ALA A 173 0.85 17.90 -10.27
C ALA A 173 1.63 17.77 -11.60
N LEU A 174 2.89 17.35 -11.54
CA LEU A 174 3.71 17.10 -12.73
C LEU A 174 3.11 15.97 -13.59
N ASN A 175 2.63 14.89 -12.99
CA ASN A 175 2.00 13.80 -13.71
C ASN A 175 0.78 14.28 -14.51
N ILE A 176 -0.13 15.05 -13.89
CA ILE A 176 -1.30 15.61 -14.59
C ILE A 176 -0.88 16.48 -15.78
N VAL A 177 0.12 17.34 -15.61
CA VAL A 177 0.63 18.18 -16.70
C VAL A 177 1.23 17.33 -17.82
N LEU A 178 2.04 16.33 -17.47
CA LEU A 178 2.64 15.41 -18.44
C LEU A 178 1.59 14.57 -19.17
N ASP A 179 0.53 14.10 -18.48
CA ASP A 179 -0.58 13.40 -19.12
C ASP A 179 -1.22 14.27 -20.20
N LEU A 180 -1.56 15.52 -19.88
CA LEU A 180 -2.15 16.43 -20.85
C LEU A 180 -1.20 16.71 -22.05
N VAL A 181 0.09 16.92 -21.78
CA VAL A 181 1.07 17.18 -22.82
C VAL A 181 1.30 15.94 -23.69
N LEU A 182 1.58 14.79 -23.09
CA LEU A 182 1.93 13.56 -23.83
C LEU A 182 0.73 12.96 -24.57
N ILE A 183 -0.47 13.09 -24.00
CA ILE A 183 -1.69 12.57 -24.62
C ILE A 183 -2.24 13.54 -25.66
N ILE A 184 -2.36 14.85 -25.36
CA ILE A 184 -3.05 15.80 -26.22
C ILE A 184 -2.11 16.39 -27.27
N VAL A 185 -0.87 16.80 -26.87
CA VAL A 185 0.07 17.46 -27.80
C VAL A 185 0.86 16.44 -28.60
N PHE A 186 1.39 15.40 -27.95
CA PHE A 186 2.20 14.36 -28.62
C PHE A 186 1.39 13.17 -29.13
N HIS A 187 0.07 13.08 -28.84
CA HIS A 187 -0.83 12.03 -29.31
C HIS A 187 -0.36 10.60 -29.00
N LEU A 188 0.29 10.39 -27.85
CA LEU A 188 0.85 9.09 -27.48
C LEU A 188 -0.20 8.09 -26.93
N GLY A 189 -1.47 8.50 -26.81
CA GLY A 189 -2.53 7.63 -26.32
C GLY A 189 -2.29 7.11 -24.90
N ALA A 190 -2.64 5.85 -24.64
CA ALA A 190 -2.42 5.21 -23.33
C ALA A 190 -0.93 5.15 -22.93
N ALA A 191 -0.02 5.03 -23.90
CA ALA A 191 1.43 5.06 -23.64
C ALA A 191 1.87 6.41 -23.02
N GLY A 192 1.20 7.51 -23.38
CA GLY A 192 1.46 8.84 -22.82
C GLY A 192 1.25 8.86 -21.31
N ALA A 193 0.16 8.28 -20.80
CA ALA A 193 -0.12 8.16 -19.37
C ALA A 193 0.94 7.31 -18.65
N ALA A 194 1.39 6.21 -19.27
CA ALA A 194 2.47 5.39 -18.68
C ALA A 194 3.79 6.17 -18.59
N TYR A 195 4.18 6.91 -19.63
CA TYR A 195 5.37 7.76 -19.58
C TYR A 195 5.24 8.87 -18.54
N ALA A 196 4.10 9.54 -18.46
CA ALA A 196 3.84 10.57 -17.45
C ALA A 196 4.05 10.03 -16.04
N THR A 197 3.49 8.86 -15.75
CA THR A 197 3.64 8.19 -14.45
C THR A 197 5.11 7.87 -14.14
N VAL A 198 5.83 7.25 -15.07
CA VAL A 198 7.24 6.88 -14.89
C VAL A 198 8.12 8.11 -14.69
N ILE A 199 7.94 9.16 -15.49
CA ILE A 199 8.70 10.41 -15.38
C ILE A 199 8.41 11.09 -14.04
N ALA A 200 7.14 11.23 -13.66
CA ALA A 200 6.75 11.85 -12.40
C ALA A 200 7.33 11.12 -11.17
N GLN A 201 7.30 9.79 -11.18
CA GLN A 201 7.93 8.98 -10.14
C GLN A 201 9.46 9.13 -10.13
N GLY A 202 10.10 9.20 -11.29
CA GLY A 202 11.54 9.44 -11.42
C GLY A 202 11.95 10.79 -10.85
N VAL A 203 11.18 11.85 -11.15
CA VAL A 203 11.41 13.19 -10.59
C VAL A 203 11.23 13.19 -9.07
N SER A 204 10.21 12.51 -8.53
CA SER A 204 10.03 12.36 -7.09
C SER A 204 11.21 11.65 -6.43
N ALA A 205 11.68 10.56 -7.02
CA ALA A 205 12.86 9.83 -6.54
C ALA A 205 14.10 10.72 -6.50
N LEU A 206 14.32 11.49 -7.58
CA LEU A 206 15.44 12.42 -7.68
C LEU A 206 15.34 13.53 -6.62
N LEU A 207 14.16 14.11 -6.40
CA LEU A 207 13.94 15.13 -5.38
C LEU A 207 14.19 14.59 -3.98
N CYS A 208 13.72 13.35 -3.67
CA CYS A 208 14.03 12.67 -2.41
C CYS A 208 15.54 12.47 -2.24
N LEU A 209 16.22 12.01 -3.28
CA LEU A 209 17.67 11.78 -3.24
C LEU A 209 18.45 13.08 -3.01
N ILE A 210 18.14 14.13 -3.77
CA ILE A 210 18.77 15.46 -3.60
C ILE A 210 18.54 15.99 -2.18
N TYR A 211 17.33 15.84 -1.65
CA TYR A 211 17.02 16.24 -0.29
C TYR A 211 17.84 15.47 0.74
N ILE A 212 17.92 14.14 0.61
CA ILE A 212 18.72 13.29 1.50
C ILE A 212 20.19 13.75 1.50
N ILE A 213 20.78 13.90 0.32
CA ILE A 213 22.20 14.28 0.18
C ILE A 213 22.46 15.67 0.79
N LYS A 214 21.56 16.66 0.57
CA LYS A 214 21.79 18.06 0.97
C LYS A 214 21.31 18.38 2.39
N LYS A 215 20.28 17.71 2.90
CA LYS A 215 19.55 18.10 4.12
C LYS A 215 19.55 17.09 5.23
N VAL A 216 20.09 15.87 4.98
CA VAL A 216 20.12 14.77 5.97
C VAL A 216 21.56 14.33 6.22
N PRO A 217 22.37 15.11 6.99
CA PRO A 217 23.79 14.82 7.19
C PRO A 217 24.09 13.46 7.82
N ILE A 218 23.16 12.94 8.63
CA ILE A 218 23.30 11.61 9.26
C ILE A 218 23.32 10.47 8.24
N LEU A 219 22.78 10.69 7.02
CA LEU A 219 22.82 9.76 5.89
C LEU A 219 23.96 10.06 4.91
N LYS A 220 25.02 10.72 5.34
CA LYS A 220 26.22 10.83 4.50
C LYS A 220 26.88 9.45 4.41
N LEU A 221 26.60 8.79 3.28
CA LEU A 221 27.07 7.42 3.00
C LEU A 221 28.47 7.47 2.38
N ASP A 222 29.34 6.58 2.85
CA ASP A 222 30.64 6.30 2.28
C ASP A 222 30.56 5.08 1.34
N ARG A 223 31.56 4.91 0.46
CA ARG A 223 31.62 3.77 -0.46
C ARG A 223 31.54 2.40 0.22
N TRP A 224 31.99 2.31 1.47
CA TRP A 224 31.95 1.09 2.27
C TRP A 224 30.56 0.72 2.77
N ASP A 225 29.65 1.71 2.88
CA ASP A 225 28.27 1.47 3.30
C ASP A 225 27.46 0.72 2.24
N PHE A 226 27.89 0.77 0.96
CA PHE A 226 27.24 0.04 -0.14
C PHE A 226 27.77 -1.40 -0.28
N LYS A 227 28.76 -1.82 0.53
CA LYS A 227 29.23 -3.19 0.50
C LYS A 227 28.17 -4.11 1.09
N LEU A 228 27.74 -5.10 0.31
CA LEU A 228 26.78 -6.09 0.77
C LEU A 228 27.42 -7.02 1.81
N ASP A 229 26.79 -7.09 2.96
CA ASP A 229 27.07 -8.06 4.02
C ASP A 229 25.98 -9.11 4.02
N GLY A 230 26.34 -10.39 3.87
CA GLY A 230 25.38 -11.48 3.80
C GLY A 230 24.45 -11.59 5.01
N HIS A 231 24.93 -11.25 6.20
CA HIS A 231 24.10 -11.23 7.40
C HIS A 231 23.04 -10.11 7.34
N LEU A 232 23.47 -8.91 6.95
CA LEU A 232 22.58 -7.75 6.80
C LEU A 232 21.55 -7.97 5.70
N VAL A 233 21.96 -8.48 4.54
CA VAL A 233 21.08 -8.85 3.42
C VAL A 233 20.02 -9.85 3.86
N ARG A 234 20.42 -10.90 4.61
CA ARG A 234 19.49 -11.88 5.16
C ARG A 234 18.47 -11.26 6.10
N GLN A 235 18.89 -10.34 6.97
CA GLN A 235 17.96 -9.62 7.87
C GLN A 235 16.96 -8.78 7.10
N GLN A 236 17.41 -8.02 6.10
CA GLN A 236 16.53 -7.19 5.25
C GLN A 236 15.52 -8.03 4.46
N LEU A 237 15.98 -9.14 3.86
CA LEU A 237 15.11 -10.05 3.13
C LEU A 237 14.15 -10.81 4.04
N ALA A 238 14.55 -11.17 5.27
CA ALA A 238 13.68 -11.85 6.23
C ALA A 238 12.48 -11.01 6.67
N ILE A 239 12.57 -9.69 6.57
CA ILE A 239 11.46 -8.77 6.81
C ILE A 239 10.77 -8.41 5.49
N GLY A 240 11.55 -8.02 4.47
CA GLY A 240 11.04 -7.48 3.22
C GLY A 240 10.31 -8.51 2.36
N PHE A 241 10.82 -9.72 2.24
CA PHE A 241 10.21 -10.76 1.39
C PHE A 241 8.82 -11.19 1.88
N PRO A 242 8.60 -11.47 3.19
CA PRO A 242 7.24 -11.73 3.69
C PRO A 242 6.30 -10.54 3.51
N MET A 243 6.78 -9.30 3.66
CA MET A 243 5.98 -8.10 3.38
C MET A 243 5.59 -7.99 1.91
N ALA A 244 6.51 -8.31 1.00
CA ALA A 244 6.25 -8.34 -0.44
C ALA A 244 5.20 -9.41 -0.81
N LEU A 245 5.35 -10.62 -0.29
CA LEU A 245 4.38 -11.70 -0.51
C LEU A 245 2.99 -11.35 0.02
N GLN A 246 2.90 -10.61 1.11
CA GLN A 246 1.63 -10.15 1.67
C GLN A 246 0.83 -9.29 0.68
N TYR A 247 1.48 -8.38 -0.07
CA TYR A 247 0.80 -7.62 -1.12
C TYR A 247 0.30 -8.52 -2.24
N SER A 248 1.09 -9.51 -2.64
CA SER A 248 0.68 -10.51 -3.63
C SER A 248 -0.52 -11.34 -3.16
N ILE A 249 -0.52 -11.76 -1.89
CA ILE A 249 -1.64 -12.48 -1.25
C ILE A 249 -2.90 -11.61 -1.27
N THR A 250 -2.78 -10.32 -0.96
CA THR A 250 -3.92 -9.39 -1.01
C THR A 250 -4.46 -9.24 -2.43
N ALA A 251 -3.59 -9.16 -3.45
CA ALA A 251 -3.97 -9.10 -4.86
C ALA A 251 -4.74 -10.35 -5.29
N ILE A 252 -4.24 -11.54 -4.94
CA ILE A 252 -4.91 -12.82 -5.23
C ILE A 252 -6.29 -12.86 -4.57
N GLY A 253 -6.40 -12.42 -3.31
CA GLY A 253 -7.68 -12.35 -2.62
C GLY A 253 -8.70 -11.43 -3.30
N ALA A 254 -8.27 -10.29 -3.81
CA ALA A 254 -9.11 -9.38 -4.58
C ALA A 254 -9.58 -10.01 -5.90
N MET A 255 -8.69 -10.75 -6.59
CA MET A 255 -9.03 -11.48 -7.83
C MET A 255 -10.09 -12.57 -7.57
N MET A 256 -10.01 -13.29 -6.44
CA MET A 256 -11.01 -14.31 -6.07
C MET A 256 -12.39 -13.69 -5.84
N VAL A 257 -12.47 -12.56 -5.16
CA VAL A 257 -13.73 -11.82 -4.97
C VAL A 257 -14.27 -11.32 -6.31
N GLN A 258 -13.41 -10.78 -7.17
CA GLN A 258 -13.81 -10.31 -8.50
C GLN A 258 -14.36 -11.47 -9.37
N ALA A 259 -13.71 -12.64 -9.34
CA ALA A 259 -14.19 -13.81 -10.06
C ALA A 259 -15.57 -14.27 -9.57
N ALA A 260 -15.79 -14.29 -8.25
CA ALA A 260 -17.09 -14.61 -7.66
C ALA A 260 -18.16 -13.57 -8.04
N LEU A 261 -17.80 -12.29 -8.05
CA LEU A 261 -18.69 -11.19 -8.41
C LEU A 261 -19.14 -11.25 -9.89
N ASN A 262 -18.23 -11.64 -10.79
CA ASN A 262 -18.52 -11.75 -12.22
C ASN A 262 -19.65 -12.75 -12.52
N VAL A 263 -19.85 -13.76 -11.67
CA VAL A 263 -20.96 -14.74 -11.81
C VAL A 263 -22.32 -14.08 -11.62
N LEU A 264 -22.39 -12.96 -10.88
CA LEU A 264 -23.65 -12.24 -10.62
C LEU A 264 -24.06 -11.27 -11.76
N GLY A 265 -23.17 -11.01 -12.70
CA GLY A 265 -23.43 -10.13 -13.84
C GLY A 265 -23.00 -8.68 -13.65
N SER A 266 -23.06 -7.93 -14.76
CA SER A 266 -22.44 -6.61 -14.90
C SER A 266 -22.99 -5.54 -13.94
N VAL A 267 -24.26 -5.56 -13.60
CA VAL A 267 -24.88 -4.60 -12.67
C VAL A 267 -24.27 -4.72 -11.26
N HIS A 268 -24.08 -5.94 -10.77
CA HIS A 268 -23.43 -6.20 -9.48
C HIS A 268 -21.96 -5.79 -9.50
N VAL A 269 -21.26 -6.06 -10.60
CA VAL A 269 -19.87 -5.64 -10.80
C VAL A 269 -19.74 -4.11 -10.77
N ALA A 270 -20.63 -3.40 -11.47
CA ALA A 270 -20.64 -1.94 -11.48
C ALA A 270 -20.89 -1.36 -10.08
N ALA A 271 -21.90 -1.89 -9.37
CA ALA A 271 -22.22 -1.47 -8.01
C ALA A 271 -21.06 -1.70 -7.04
N PHE A 272 -20.48 -2.90 -7.05
CA PHE A 272 -19.34 -3.25 -6.21
C PHE A 272 -18.13 -2.35 -6.50
N THR A 273 -17.84 -2.08 -7.78
CA THR A 273 -16.71 -1.24 -8.19
C THR A 273 -16.89 0.20 -7.71
N ALA A 274 -18.10 0.78 -7.87
CA ALA A 274 -18.40 2.12 -7.38
C ALA A 274 -18.24 2.21 -5.85
N ALA A 275 -18.81 1.23 -5.13
CA ALA A 275 -18.73 1.14 -3.68
C ALA A 275 -17.29 0.98 -3.19
N ASN A 276 -16.49 0.13 -3.83
CA ASN A 276 -15.09 -0.09 -3.51
C ASN A 276 -14.23 1.18 -3.68
N LYS A 277 -14.55 2.03 -4.66
CA LYS A 277 -13.87 3.34 -4.81
C LYS A 277 -14.10 4.25 -3.61
N ILE A 278 -15.31 4.30 -3.08
CA ILE A 278 -15.65 5.07 -1.89
C ILE A 278 -14.91 4.49 -0.67
N GLU A 279 -14.96 3.16 -0.49
CA GLU A 279 -14.26 2.46 0.58
C GLU A 279 -12.75 2.74 0.55
N GLN A 280 -12.10 2.68 -0.63
CA GLN A 280 -10.69 2.95 -0.79
C GLN A 280 -10.26 4.31 -0.24
N VAL A 281 -11.06 5.36 -0.44
CA VAL A 281 -10.76 6.70 0.11
C VAL A 281 -10.82 6.69 1.64
N VAL A 282 -11.86 6.10 2.21
CA VAL A 282 -12.05 6.03 3.67
C VAL A 282 -10.96 5.21 4.34
N THR A 283 -10.54 4.12 3.73
CA THR A 283 -9.56 3.18 4.30
C THR A 283 -8.11 3.66 4.23
N GLN A 284 -7.80 4.74 3.48
CA GLN A 284 -6.45 5.32 3.43
C GLN A 284 -5.92 5.74 4.80
N VAL A 285 -6.80 6.10 5.73
CA VAL A 285 -6.42 6.43 7.12
C VAL A 285 -5.84 5.20 7.82
N TYR A 286 -6.42 4.02 7.64
CA TYR A 286 -5.89 2.78 8.26
C TYR A 286 -4.54 2.39 7.68
N VAL A 287 -4.35 2.54 6.38
CA VAL A 287 -3.06 2.31 5.72
C VAL A 287 -1.99 3.26 6.27
N ALA A 288 -2.33 4.53 6.46
CA ALA A 288 -1.43 5.53 7.03
C ALA A 288 -1.09 5.25 8.50
N LEU A 289 -2.08 4.85 9.32
CA LEU A 289 -1.87 4.41 10.70
C LEU A 289 -0.96 3.18 10.75
N GLY A 290 -1.16 2.22 9.85
CA GLY A 290 -0.29 1.05 9.72
C GLY A 290 1.16 1.45 9.42
N THR A 291 1.38 2.28 8.39
CA THR A 291 2.71 2.78 8.02
C THR A 291 3.38 3.53 9.19
N THR A 292 2.61 4.34 9.91
CA THR A 292 3.08 5.04 11.11
C THR A 292 3.50 4.05 12.19
N MET A 293 2.69 3.01 12.44
CA MET A 293 3.00 2.00 13.44
C MET A 293 4.21 1.16 13.09
N ALA A 294 4.45 0.88 11.79
CA ALA A 294 5.68 0.22 11.38
C ALA A 294 6.92 1.03 11.80
N THR A 295 6.94 2.32 11.50
CA THR A 295 8.05 3.21 11.87
C THR A 295 8.18 3.40 13.38
N TYR A 296 7.05 3.67 14.06
CA TYR A 296 7.01 3.87 15.51
C TYR A 296 7.51 2.64 16.28
N CYS A 297 7.00 1.47 15.93
CA CYS A 297 7.42 0.22 16.57
C CYS A 297 8.88 -0.10 16.26
N ALA A 298 9.35 0.14 15.02
CA ALA A 298 10.73 -0.12 14.63
C ALA A 298 11.72 0.75 15.44
N GLN A 299 11.50 2.07 15.52
CA GLN A 299 12.37 2.95 16.29
C GLN A 299 12.37 2.59 17.79
N ASN A 300 11.19 2.38 18.38
CA ASN A 300 11.09 2.01 19.78
C ASN A 300 11.66 0.60 20.09
N MET A 301 11.58 -0.31 19.11
CA MET A 301 12.20 -1.63 19.23
C MET A 301 13.73 -1.52 19.23
N GLY A 302 14.30 -0.71 18.34
CA GLY A 302 15.72 -0.42 18.32
C GLY A 302 16.20 0.21 19.62
N ALA A 303 15.42 1.13 20.18
CA ALA A 303 15.70 1.78 21.48
C ALA A 303 15.48 0.86 22.69
N GLY A 304 14.99 -0.37 22.53
CA GLY A 304 14.66 -1.28 23.63
C GLY A 304 13.43 -0.88 24.46
N LYS A 305 12.61 0.08 23.97
CA LYS A 305 11.45 0.66 24.71
C LYS A 305 10.16 -0.11 24.45
N VAL A 306 10.11 -1.39 24.81
CA VAL A 306 8.98 -2.29 24.49
C VAL A 306 7.67 -1.86 25.15
N LYS A 307 7.72 -1.32 26.37
CA LYS A 307 6.51 -0.79 27.06
C LYS A 307 5.89 0.38 26.28
N ARG A 308 6.75 1.20 25.67
CA ARG A 308 6.32 2.30 24.82
C ARG A 308 5.66 1.82 23.52
N ILE A 309 6.13 0.72 22.94
CA ILE A 309 5.47 0.04 21.80
C ILE A 309 4.03 -0.33 22.17
N SER A 310 3.82 -0.94 23.35
CA SER A 310 2.48 -1.32 23.82
C SER A 310 1.56 -0.10 24.00
N ARG A 311 2.09 1.03 24.52
CA ARG A 311 1.33 2.30 24.59
C ARG A 311 0.97 2.85 23.21
N GLY A 312 1.87 2.71 22.22
CA GLY A 312 1.63 3.09 20.82
C GLY A 312 0.51 2.26 20.19
N PHE A 313 0.53 0.95 20.33
CA PHE A 313 -0.55 0.07 19.86
C PHE A 313 -1.91 0.48 20.46
N ARG A 314 -1.97 0.65 21.78
CA ARG A 314 -3.21 1.08 22.46
C ARG A 314 -3.71 2.42 21.94
N ALA A 315 -2.83 3.42 21.84
CA ALA A 315 -3.21 4.77 21.36
C ALA A 315 -3.72 4.73 19.92
N THR A 316 -3.01 4.01 19.03
CA THR A 316 -3.38 3.93 17.61
C THR A 316 -4.67 3.13 17.41
N THR A 317 -4.87 2.04 18.17
CA THR A 317 -6.11 1.29 18.13
C THR A 317 -7.30 2.14 18.54
N ILE A 318 -7.17 2.93 19.62
CA ILE A 318 -8.24 3.83 20.07
C ILE A 318 -8.53 4.89 19.00
N MET A 319 -7.51 5.60 18.51
CA MET A 319 -7.68 6.64 17.48
C MET A 319 -8.33 6.09 16.21
N GLY A 320 -7.81 4.95 15.71
CA GLY A 320 -8.35 4.31 14.52
C GLY A 320 -9.76 3.75 14.73
N SER A 321 -10.09 3.24 15.92
CA SER A 321 -11.45 2.79 16.26
C SER A 321 -12.43 3.96 16.39
N MET A 322 -12.02 5.07 16.94
CA MET A 322 -12.85 6.30 16.95
C MET A 322 -13.15 6.77 15.52
N TYR A 323 -12.12 6.82 14.66
CA TYR A 323 -12.30 7.09 13.24
C TYR A 323 -13.24 6.08 12.59
N SER A 324 -13.08 4.77 12.86
CA SER A 324 -13.91 3.69 12.31
C SER A 324 -15.38 3.85 12.68
N VAL A 325 -15.68 4.23 13.92
CA VAL A 325 -17.07 4.45 14.37
C VAL A 325 -17.67 5.67 13.67
N VAL A 326 -16.95 6.80 13.65
CA VAL A 326 -17.45 8.04 13.02
C VAL A 326 -17.68 7.84 11.53
N PHE A 327 -16.66 7.36 10.79
CA PHE A 327 -16.78 7.15 9.36
C PHE A 327 -17.61 5.92 9.00
N GLY A 328 -17.65 4.90 9.87
CA GLY A 328 -18.57 3.78 9.73
C GLY A 328 -20.03 4.24 9.76
N VAL A 329 -20.41 5.12 10.70
CA VAL A 329 -21.75 5.71 10.77
C VAL A 329 -22.03 6.56 9.52
N LEU A 330 -21.07 7.41 9.12
CA LEU A 330 -21.22 8.24 7.92
C LEU A 330 -21.42 7.39 6.67
N VAL A 331 -20.61 6.35 6.47
CA VAL A 331 -20.70 5.46 5.31
C VAL A 331 -21.99 4.62 5.36
N PHE A 332 -22.39 4.18 6.54
CA PHE A 332 -23.61 3.38 6.71
C PHE A 332 -24.88 4.14 6.30
N TYR A 333 -24.98 5.44 6.64
CA TYR A 333 -26.18 6.25 6.36
C TYR A 333 -26.08 7.05 5.05
N PHE A 334 -24.89 7.44 4.64
CA PHE A 334 -24.71 8.38 3.53
C PHE A 334 -23.84 7.82 2.37
N GLY A 335 -23.31 6.59 2.49
CA GLY A 335 -22.40 6.02 1.49
C GLY A 335 -23.03 5.90 0.10
N ASN A 336 -24.33 5.61 0.05
CA ASN A 336 -25.08 5.50 -1.21
C ASN A 336 -25.27 6.84 -1.93
N MET A 337 -25.28 7.97 -1.21
CA MET A 337 -25.43 9.31 -1.82
C MET A 337 -24.26 9.66 -2.75
N LEU A 338 -23.09 9.04 -2.51
CA LEU A 338 -21.90 9.25 -3.34
C LEU A 338 -21.91 8.41 -4.64
N THR A 339 -22.90 7.50 -4.81
CA THR A 339 -22.96 6.60 -5.98
C THR A 339 -23.06 7.39 -7.30
N GLY A 340 -23.84 8.48 -7.30
CA GLY A 340 -24.03 9.34 -8.46
C GLY A 340 -22.74 10.02 -8.99
N LEU A 341 -21.67 10.03 -8.18
CA LEU A 341 -20.35 10.52 -8.62
C LEU A 341 -19.64 9.52 -9.55
N PHE A 342 -20.03 8.24 -9.51
CA PHE A 342 -19.31 7.15 -10.19
C PHE A 342 -20.15 6.44 -11.24
N VAL A 343 -21.49 6.57 -11.18
CA VAL A 343 -22.42 5.86 -12.06
C VAL A 343 -23.51 6.81 -12.53
N SER A 344 -23.76 6.81 -13.86
CA SER A 344 -24.78 7.65 -14.50
C SER A 344 -25.96 6.85 -15.06
N GLU A 345 -25.81 5.54 -15.28
CA GLU A 345 -26.85 4.65 -15.84
C GLU A 345 -27.33 3.64 -14.79
N ASN A 346 -28.61 3.23 -14.87
CA ASN A 346 -29.27 2.27 -13.97
C ASN A 346 -29.15 2.65 -12.48
N LEU A 347 -29.17 3.94 -12.16
CA LEU A 347 -28.85 4.50 -10.87
C LEU A 347 -29.65 3.85 -9.72
N ASP A 348 -30.97 3.65 -9.90
CA ASP A 348 -31.84 3.12 -8.85
C ASP A 348 -31.47 1.70 -8.41
N GLN A 349 -31.12 0.83 -9.35
CA GLN A 349 -30.70 -0.55 -9.03
C GLN A 349 -29.31 -0.57 -8.40
N ILE A 350 -28.39 0.23 -8.92
CA ILE A 350 -27.01 0.29 -8.45
C ILE A 350 -26.93 0.90 -7.06
N VAL A 351 -27.69 1.95 -6.74
CA VAL A 351 -27.72 2.58 -5.42
C VAL A 351 -28.11 1.58 -4.33
N GLY A 352 -29.11 0.72 -4.58
CA GLY A 352 -29.50 -0.32 -3.62
C GLY A 352 -28.38 -1.34 -3.35
N LEU A 353 -27.65 -1.76 -4.38
CA LEU A 353 -26.52 -2.68 -4.23
C LEU A 353 -25.30 -2.02 -3.55
N VAL A 354 -25.02 -0.76 -3.86
CA VAL A 354 -23.99 0.03 -3.17
C VAL A 354 -24.33 0.18 -1.70
N ASP A 355 -25.59 0.44 -1.35
CA ASP A 355 -26.05 0.54 0.02
C ASP A 355 -25.78 -0.75 0.82
N VAL A 356 -26.08 -1.92 0.23
CA VAL A 356 -25.79 -3.23 0.83
C VAL A 356 -24.28 -3.37 1.10
N TYR A 357 -23.43 -3.07 0.11
CA TYR A 357 -21.98 -3.15 0.27
C TYR A 357 -21.47 -2.21 1.37
N MET A 358 -21.88 -0.93 1.33
CA MET A 358 -21.44 0.10 2.27
C MET A 358 -21.81 -0.26 3.71
N LYS A 359 -23.03 -0.77 3.94
CA LYS A 359 -23.47 -1.25 5.25
C LYS A 359 -22.65 -2.45 5.73
N CYS A 360 -22.35 -3.40 4.83
CA CYS A 360 -21.50 -4.54 5.17
C CYS A 360 -20.11 -4.10 5.64
N VAL A 361 -19.41 -3.27 4.86
CA VAL A 361 -18.02 -2.90 5.19
C VAL A 361 -17.94 -1.93 6.37
N ALA A 362 -18.89 -1.01 6.51
CA ALA A 362 -18.92 -0.02 7.59
C ALA A 362 -18.92 -0.64 8.98
N LEU A 363 -19.65 -1.75 9.17
CA LEU A 363 -19.72 -2.47 10.43
C LEU A 363 -18.38 -3.12 10.84
N PHE A 364 -17.48 -3.33 9.88
CA PHE A 364 -16.22 -4.05 10.10
C PHE A 364 -14.96 -3.18 9.93
N PHE A 365 -15.11 -1.87 9.93
CA PHE A 365 -13.96 -0.95 9.90
C PHE A 365 -13.06 -1.06 11.13
N VAL A 366 -13.59 -1.41 12.30
CA VAL A 366 -12.78 -1.64 13.50
C VAL A 366 -11.85 -2.86 13.33
N PRO A 367 -12.30 -4.05 12.92
CA PRO A 367 -11.40 -5.14 12.54
C PRO A 367 -10.36 -4.73 11.49
N LEU A 368 -10.74 -3.98 10.45
CA LEU A 368 -9.82 -3.50 9.42
C LEU A 368 -8.72 -2.59 10.00
N ASN A 369 -9.09 -1.69 10.92
CA ASN A 369 -8.11 -0.87 11.67
C ASN A 369 -7.12 -1.75 12.43
N VAL A 370 -7.62 -2.75 13.18
CA VAL A 370 -6.77 -3.71 13.91
C VAL A 370 -5.82 -4.44 12.96
N VAL A 371 -6.30 -4.93 11.82
CA VAL A 371 -5.46 -5.58 10.81
C VAL A 371 -4.31 -4.68 10.40
N ASN A 372 -4.58 -3.44 10.01
CA ASN A 372 -3.53 -2.52 9.54
C ASN A 372 -2.53 -2.14 10.63
N VAL A 373 -3.02 -1.80 11.81
CA VAL A 373 -2.21 -1.35 12.96
C VAL A 373 -1.30 -2.46 13.46
N TYR A 374 -1.88 -3.65 13.74
CA TYR A 374 -1.13 -4.75 14.34
C TYR A 374 -0.20 -5.44 13.34
N ARG A 375 -0.64 -5.63 12.10
CA ARG A 375 0.18 -6.19 11.03
C ARG A 375 1.48 -5.39 10.85
N ASN A 376 1.33 -4.10 10.55
CA ASN A 376 2.47 -3.22 10.31
C ASN A 376 3.30 -2.97 11.58
N GLY A 377 2.66 -2.86 12.74
CA GLY A 377 3.37 -2.70 14.01
C GLY A 377 4.25 -3.90 14.35
N ILE A 378 3.75 -5.13 14.18
CA ILE A 378 4.52 -6.38 14.40
C ILE A 378 5.66 -6.48 13.37
N GLN A 379 5.41 -6.11 12.11
CA GLN A 379 6.47 -6.02 11.09
C GLN A 379 7.55 -5.00 11.49
N GLY A 380 7.15 -3.84 12.01
CA GLY A 380 8.08 -2.83 12.56
C GLY A 380 8.94 -3.35 13.72
N MET A 381 8.42 -4.27 14.52
CA MET A 381 9.20 -4.96 15.56
C MET A 381 10.23 -5.96 14.99
N GLY A 382 10.26 -6.19 13.67
CA GLY A 382 11.18 -7.11 12.99
C GLY A 382 10.62 -8.50 12.71
N TYR A 383 9.34 -8.75 13.01
CA TYR A 383 8.69 -10.02 12.72
C TYR A 383 8.00 -9.97 11.35
N GLY A 384 8.72 -10.30 10.27
CA GLY A 384 8.15 -10.30 8.91
C GLY A 384 7.20 -11.48 8.66
N PHE A 385 7.62 -12.69 9.06
CA PHE A 385 6.91 -13.94 8.75
C PHE A 385 5.56 -14.09 9.50
N LEU A 386 5.50 -13.71 10.77
CA LEU A 386 4.28 -13.87 11.56
C LEU A 386 3.08 -13.12 10.96
N PRO A 387 3.15 -11.82 10.64
CA PRO A 387 2.03 -11.12 10.02
C PRO A 387 1.66 -11.63 8.62
N MET A 388 2.62 -12.24 7.90
CA MET A 388 2.33 -12.88 6.61
C MET A 388 1.37 -14.08 6.79
N THR A 389 1.50 -14.86 7.86
CA THR A 389 0.56 -15.97 8.13
C THR A 389 -0.87 -15.48 8.38
N ALA A 390 -1.04 -14.29 8.97
CA ALA A 390 -2.35 -13.65 9.07
C ALA A 390 -2.90 -13.24 7.69
N GLY A 391 -2.04 -12.85 6.76
CA GLY A 391 -2.41 -12.63 5.35
C GLY A 391 -2.93 -13.91 4.67
N ILE A 392 -2.31 -15.05 4.94
CA ILE A 392 -2.78 -16.35 4.43
C ILE A 392 -4.16 -16.70 5.00
N ALA A 393 -4.38 -16.47 6.31
CA ALA A 393 -5.69 -16.67 6.94
C ALA A 393 -6.75 -15.72 6.34
N GLU A 394 -6.37 -14.48 6.05
CA GLU A 394 -7.23 -13.51 5.35
C GLU A 394 -7.61 -14.00 3.95
N LEU A 395 -6.64 -14.51 3.18
CA LEU A 395 -6.88 -15.09 1.86
C LEU A 395 -7.83 -16.28 1.93
N ALA A 396 -7.60 -17.20 2.86
CA ALA A 396 -8.45 -18.37 3.05
C ALA A 396 -9.88 -17.96 3.43
N GLY A 397 -10.05 -17.06 4.39
CA GLY A 397 -11.37 -16.57 4.81
C GLY A 397 -12.11 -15.86 3.66
N ARG A 398 -11.41 -14.99 2.92
CA ARG A 398 -11.95 -14.29 1.76
C ARG A 398 -12.34 -15.26 0.64
N GLY A 399 -11.45 -16.19 0.31
CA GLY A 399 -11.67 -17.17 -0.75
C GLY A 399 -12.83 -18.12 -0.45
N MET A 400 -12.87 -18.69 0.76
CA MET A 400 -13.97 -19.58 1.16
C MET A 400 -15.32 -18.86 1.13
N THR A 401 -15.39 -17.64 1.66
CA THR A 401 -16.63 -16.86 1.65
C THR A 401 -17.05 -16.52 0.23
N ALA A 402 -16.10 -16.11 -0.64
CA ALA A 402 -16.38 -15.78 -2.03
C ALA A 402 -16.89 -17.00 -2.83
N VAL A 403 -16.29 -18.18 -2.64
CA VAL A 403 -16.71 -19.42 -3.31
C VAL A 403 -18.11 -19.84 -2.87
N VAL A 404 -18.39 -19.85 -1.55
CA VAL A 404 -19.71 -20.16 -1.01
C VAL A 404 -20.76 -19.17 -1.52
N ALA A 405 -20.45 -17.86 -1.44
CA ALA A 405 -21.36 -16.81 -1.91
C ALA A 405 -21.64 -16.90 -3.42
N SER A 406 -20.64 -17.25 -4.22
CA SER A 406 -20.80 -17.46 -5.67
C SER A 406 -21.69 -18.66 -5.95
N HIS A 407 -21.55 -19.77 -5.23
CA HIS A 407 -22.39 -20.96 -5.37
C HIS A 407 -23.88 -20.66 -5.12
N TYR A 408 -24.15 -19.88 -4.07
CA TYR A 408 -25.54 -19.46 -3.74
C TYR A 408 -25.99 -18.19 -4.49
N LYS A 409 -25.17 -17.65 -5.40
CA LYS A 409 -25.42 -16.39 -6.13
C LYS A 409 -25.82 -15.23 -5.20
N SER A 410 -25.19 -15.15 -4.03
CA SER A 410 -25.50 -14.16 -3.01
C SER A 410 -24.59 -12.95 -3.09
N TYR A 411 -25.10 -11.80 -3.52
CA TYR A 411 -24.35 -10.54 -3.51
C TYR A 411 -23.92 -10.13 -2.10
N LEU A 412 -24.83 -10.26 -1.12
CA LEU A 412 -24.51 -10.01 0.30
C LEU A 412 -23.32 -10.87 0.78
N GLY A 413 -23.30 -12.15 0.42
CA GLY A 413 -22.20 -13.04 0.76
C GLY A 413 -20.88 -12.59 0.16
N ILE A 414 -20.88 -12.09 -1.09
CA ILE A 414 -19.66 -11.54 -1.71
C ILE A 414 -19.22 -10.26 -1.02
N CYS A 415 -20.15 -9.37 -0.64
CA CYS A 415 -19.84 -8.16 0.14
C CYS A 415 -19.21 -8.49 1.52
N LEU A 416 -19.59 -9.61 2.12
CA LEU A 416 -19.05 -10.06 3.40
C LEU A 416 -17.68 -10.77 3.29
N ALA A 417 -17.19 -11.08 2.10
CA ALA A 417 -15.93 -11.81 1.92
C ALA A 417 -14.72 -11.07 2.54
N SER A 418 -14.62 -9.75 2.33
CA SER A 418 -13.56 -8.94 2.95
C SER A 418 -13.77 -8.73 4.45
N PRO A 419 -14.96 -8.36 4.97
CA PRO A 419 -15.24 -8.32 6.40
C PRO A 419 -14.89 -9.60 7.17
N VAL A 420 -15.27 -10.75 6.66
CA VAL A 420 -14.94 -12.05 7.28
C VAL A 420 -13.42 -12.26 7.34
N ALA A 421 -12.72 -11.96 6.25
CA ALA A 421 -11.27 -12.04 6.21
C ALA A 421 -10.61 -11.10 7.24
N TRP A 422 -11.12 -9.89 7.44
CA TRP A 422 -10.61 -8.94 8.45
C TRP A 422 -10.82 -9.44 9.88
N ILE A 423 -11.93 -10.13 10.18
CA ILE A 423 -12.15 -10.74 11.48
C ILE A 423 -11.09 -11.80 11.77
N PHE A 424 -10.89 -12.75 10.85
CA PHE A 424 -9.89 -13.81 11.02
C PHE A 424 -8.48 -13.25 11.16
N ALA A 425 -8.10 -12.33 10.29
CA ALA A 425 -6.79 -11.71 10.35
C ALA A 425 -6.57 -10.90 11.63
N SER A 426 -7.57 -10.11 12.06
CA SER A 426 -7.46 -9.31 13.29
C SER A 426 -7.34 -10.17 14.52
N ALA A 427 -8.13 -11.24 14.64
CA ALA A 427 -8.05 -12.17 15.75
C ALA A 427 -6.66 -12.82 15.84
N LEU A 428 -6.13 -13.32 14.71
CA LEU A 428 -4.81 -13.95 14.66
C LEU A 428 -3.69 -12.96 15.00
N LEU A 429 -3.75 -11.73 14.48
CA LEU A 429 -2.76 -10.69 14.76
C LEU A 429 -2.78 -10.26 16.24
N LEU A 430 -3.95 -10.21 16.89
CA LEU A 430 -4.06 -9.94 18.32
C LEU A 430 -3.41 -11.06 19.14
N VAL A 431 -3.67 -12.33 18.80
CA VAL A 431 -3.03 -13.48 19.47
C VAL A 431 -1.50 -13.40 19.33
N MET A 432 -0.99 -13.10 18.12
CA MET A 432 0.45 -12.93 17.89
C MET A 432 1.01 -11.78 18.73
N TYR A 433 0.35 -10.64 18.73
CA TYR A 433 0.77 -9.47 19.50
C TYR A 433 0.87 -9.79 21.01
N PHE A 434 -0.16 -10.38 21.60
CA PHE A 434 -0.14 -10.76 23.02
C PHE A 434 0.94 -11.81 23.31
N GLY A 435 1.15 -12.77 22.43
CA GLY A 435 2.22 -13.76 22.52
C GLY A 435 3.60 -13.09 22.55
N ILE A 436 3.87 -12.15 21.62
CA ILE A 436 5.12 -11.39 21.55
C ILE A 436 5.30 -10.55 22.82
N MET A 437 4.29 -9.79 23.24
CA MET A 437 4.37 -8.96 24.45
C MET A 437 4.62 -9.77 25.72
N ASN A 438 3.98 -10.93 25.85
CA ASN A 438 4.21 -11.84 26.98
C ASN A 438 5.64 -12.40 27.00
N LYS A 439 6.22 -12.70 25.82
CA LYS A 439 7.62 -13.12 25.71
C LYS A 439 8.57 -12.04 26.25
N TYR A 440 8.36 -10.77 25.86
CA TYR A 440 9.18 -9.65 26.34
C TYR A 440 9.00 -9.41 27.84
N LYS A 441 7.77 -9.55 28.39
CA LYS A 441 7.50 -9.44 29.83
C LYS A 441 8.24 -10.52 30.62
N LYS A 442 8.16 -11.78 30.18
CA LYS A 442 8.85 -12.92 30.82
C LYS A 442 10.37 -12.80 30.76
N ALA A 443 10.92 -12.23 29.69
CA ALA A 443 12.35 -12.02 29.52
C ALA A 443 12.89 -10.79 30.30
N GLY A 444 12.07 -10.07 31.07
CA GLY A 444 12.48 -8.85 31.79
C GLY A 444 12.78 -7.63 30.88
N ASN A 445 12.53 -7.74 29.58
CA ASN A 445 12.83 -6.71 28.58
C ASN A 445 11.64 -5.74 28.34
N PHE A 446 10.68 -5.69 29.27
CA PHE A 446 9.53 -4.78 29.20
C PHE A 446 9.87 -3.42 29.82
N ARG A 447 10.91 -2.74 29.23
CA ARG A 447 11.44 -1.46 29.71
C ARG A 447 10.75 -0.27 29.03
N GLU A 448 10.79 0.91 29.72
CA GLU A 448 10.31 2.20 29.18
C GLU A 448 11.28 2.81 28.20
#